data_7617e309a06ce6c73eac07568beab718
#
_entry.id   7617e309a06ce6c73eac07568beab718
#
_cell.length_a   1.000
_cell.length_b   1.000
_cell.length_c   1.000
_cell.angle_alpha   90.00
_cell.angle_beta   90.00
_cell.angle_gamma   90.00
#
_symmetry.space_group_name_H-M   'P 1'
#
loop_
_entity.id
_entity.type
_entity.pdbx_description
1 polymer ?
#
loop_
_entity_poly.entity_id
_entity_poly.type
_entity_poly.pdbx_seq_one_letter_code
_entity_poly.pdbx_strand_id
1 'polypeptide(L)'
;LFRSKQDVIECTPERSQFKLTYEREIDGVVYVEEKTITIELGKRLFDVHSVFFKDGNAVADFPVCIGLTTHDGKARTSSHSDKGWVSCWETISGSGVGTAVMMNPVRITEIKEVKKKKKDQSHIFILTKTDSTGSIEYKAGYGWAKAGEITTRKAWSDYLDKLSPNQKN
;
A
#
# COMPACT_ATOMS: atom_id res chain seq x y z
N LEU A 1 20.37 -11.26 2.00
CA LEU A 1 19.98 -11.88 0.73
C LEU A 1 18.49 -11.61 0.50
N PHE A 2 18.13 -11.02 -0.64
CA PHE A 2 16.72 -10.83 -1.02
C PHE A 2 16.38 -11.92 -2.04
N ARG A 3 15.46 -12.83 -1.68
CA ARG A 3 14.92 -13.83 -2.59
C ARG A 3 13.44 -13.54 -2.81
N SER A 4 12.98 -13.64 -4.04
CA SER A 4 11.56 -13.49 -4.37
C SER A 4 11.12 -14.60 -5.31
N LYS A 5 9.88 -15.06 -5.12
CA LYS A 5 9.19 -16.03 -5.98
C LYS A 5 7.82 -15.43 -6.34
N GLN A 6 7.33 -15.74 -7.52
CA GLN A 6 6.00 -15.36 -7.98
C GLN A 6 5.23 -16.62 -8.42
N ASP A 7 3.98 -16.70 -7.96
CA ASP A 7 3.03 -17.74 -8.36
C ASP A 7 1.73 -17.08 -8.82
N VAL A 8 1.26 -17.40 -10.03
CA VAL A 8 -0.06 -16.96 -10.52
C VAL A 8 -1.12 -17.89 -9.95
N ILE A 9 -2.14 -17.29 -9.28
CA ILE A 9 -3.26 -18.04 -8.67
C ILE A 9 -4.45 -18.02 -9.61
N GLU A 10 -4.77 -16.85 -10.18
CA GLU A 10 -5.90 -16.65 -11.08
C GLU A 10 -5.56 -15.62 -12.15
N CYS A 11 -6.03 -15.84 -13.37
CA CYS A 11 -5.90 -14.86 -14.45
C CYS A 11 -7.12 -14.98 -15.35
N THR A 12 -8.08 -14.07 -15.19
CA THR A 12 -9.28 -13.91 -16.00
C THR A 12 -9.33 -12.51 -16.61
N PRO A 13 -10.21 -12.21 -17.57
CA PRO A 13 -10.38 -10.85 -18.09
C PRO A 13 -10.79 -9.81 -17.02
N GLU A 14 -11.51 -10.24 -15.97
CA GLU A 14 -12.06 -9.36 -14.94
C GLU A 14 -11.21 -9.33 -13.68
N ARG A 15 -10.39 -10.37 -13.44
CA ARG A 15 -9.67 -10.51 -12.18
C ARG A 15 -8.33 -11.24 -12.37
N SER A 16 -7.29 -10.69 -11.75
CA SER A 16 -5.99 -11.34 -11.63
C SER A 16 -5.58 -11.44 -10.17
N GLN A 17 -5.07 -12.61 -9.78
CA GLN A 17 -4.53 -12.85 -8.45
C GLN A 17 -3.18 -13.57 -8.55
N PHE A 18 -2.19 -13.08 -7.82
CA PHE A 18 -0.88 -13.69 -7.76
C PHE A 18 -0.26 -13.53 -6.37
N LYS A 19 0.63 -14.45 -6.06
CA LYS A 19 1.37 -14.46 -4.79
C LYS A 19 2.84 -14.14 -5.06
N LEU A 20 3.38 -13.24 -4.24
CA LEU A 20 4.81 -12.95 -4.16
C LEU A 20 5.32 -13.48 -2.82
N THR A 21 6.43 -14.18 -2.83
CA THR A 21 7.10 -14.63 -1.62
C THR A 21 8.44 -13.90 -1.51
N TYR A 22 8.69 -13.26 -0.38
CA TYR A 22 9.92 -12.53 -0.09
C TYR A 22 10.60 -13.09 1.13
N GLU A 23 11.89 -13.33 1.05
CA GLU A 23 12.73 -13.63 2.23
C GLU A 23 13.54 -12.40 2.61
N ARG A 24 13.52 -12.02 3.88
CA ARG A 24 14.28 -10.88 4.42
C ARG A 24 14.97 -11.30 5.70
N GLU A 25 16.24 -10.95 5.83
CA GLU A 25 16.98 -11.06 7.07
C GLU A 25 16.91 -9.74 7.84
N ILE A 26 16.49 -9.79 9.09
CA ILE A 26 16.43 -8.68 10.03
C ILE A 26 17.14 -9.13 11.31
N ASP A 27 18.23 -8.46 11.66
CA ASP A 27 19.06 -8.77 12.86
C ASP A 27 19.45 -10.26 12.97
N GLY A 28 19.85 -10.87 11.84
CA GLY A 28 20.25 -12.27 11.76
C GLY A 28 19.11 -13.28 11.76
N VAL A 29 17.85 -12.82 11.75
CA VAL A 29 16.65 -13.67 11.71
C VAL A 29 16.01 -13.56 10.34
N VAL A 30 15.72 -14.70 9.71
CA VAL A 30 15.04 -14.76 8.41
C VAL A 30 13.52 -14.73 8.63
N TYR A 31 12.88 -13.76 7.98
CA TYR A 31 11.42 -13.64 7.88
C TYR A 31 10.98 -13.88 6.44
N VAL A 32 9.85 -14.56 6.28
CA VAL A 32 9.21 -14.77 4.99
C VAL A 32 7.92 -13.97 4.94
N GLU A 33 7.72 -13.17 3.91
CA GLU A 33 6.45 -12.52 3.59
C GLU A 33 5.82 -13.23 2.40
N GLU A 34 4.63 -13.79 2.57
CA GLU A 34 3.75 -14.22 1.48
C GLU A 34 2.71 -13.13 1.23
N LYS A 35 2.81 -12.48 0.08
CA LYS A 35 1.96 -11.36 -0.33
C LYS A 35 1.07 -11.76 -1.49
N THR A 36 -0.23 -11.88 -1.25
CA THR A 36 -1.24 -12.09 -2.29
C THR A 36 -1.77 -10.74 -2.76
N ILE A 37 -1.71 -10.50 -4.06
CA ILE A 37 -2.21 -9.29 -4.71
C ILE A 37 -3.40 -9.69 -5.59
N THR A 38 -4.53 -8.98 -5.44
CA THR A 38 -5.73 -9.15 -6.23
C THR A 38 -6.06 -7.86 -6.97
N ILE A 39 -6.09 -7.92 -8.29
CA ILE A 39 -6.43 -6.82 -9.18
C ILE A 39 -7.76 -7.13 -9.85
N GLU A 40 -8.71 -6.20 -9.85
CA GLU A 40 -10.01 -6.35 -10.48
C GLU A 40 -10.26 -5.23 -11.48
N LEU A 41 -10.84 -5.59 -12.62
CA LEU A 41 -11.21 -4.63 -13.67
C LEU A 41 -12.15 -3.55 -13.11
N GLY A 42 -11.88 -2.30 -13.49
CA GLY A 42 -12.68 -1.14 -13.05
C GLY A 42 -12.33 -0.60 -11.66
N LYS A 43 -11.50 -1.29 -10.88
CA LYS A 43 -10.98 -0.79 -9.61
C LYS A 43 -9.63 -0.09 -9.78
N ARG A 44 -9.44 1.06 -9.12
CA ARG A 44 -8.16 1.80 -9.12
C ARG A 44 -7.22 1.37 -8.01
N LEU A 45 -7.76 0.78 -6.95
CA LEU A 45 -7.00 0.16 -5.88
C LEU A 45 -7.11 -1.35 -6.00
N PHE A 46 -5.99 -2.03 -5.88
CA PHE A 46 -5.88 -3.48 -5.76
C PHE A 46 -5.78 -3.87 -4.28
N ASP A 47 -6.25 -5.07 -3.96
CA ASP A 47 -6.18 -5.63 -2.63
C ASP A 47 -4.85 -6.33 -2.42
N VAL A 48 -4.29 -6.19 -1.22
CA VAL A 48 -3.08 -6.86 -0.77
C VAL A 48 -3.35 -7.54 0.56
N HIS A 49 -3.05 -8.83 0.62
CA HIS A 49 -3.03 -9.63 1.83
C HIS A 49 -1.62 -10.18 2.02
N SER A 50 -0.94 -9.80 3.10
CA SER A 50 0.41 -10.29 3.44
C SER A 50 0.39 -11.07 4.73
N VAL A 51 1.04 -12.24 4.75
CA VAL A 51 1.28 -13.05 5.95
C VAL A 51 2.78 -13.13 6.19
N PHE A 52 3.19 -12.94 7.43
CA PHE A 52 4.60 -12.96 7.82
C PHE A 52 4.90 -14.21 8.66
N PHE A 53 6.00 -14.87 8.31
CA PHE A 53 6.45 -16.11 8.96
C PHE A 53 7.87 -15.96 9.48
N LYS A 54 8.15 -16.67 10.59
CA LYS A 54 9.47 -16.96 11.12
C LYS A 54 9.54 -18.45 11.43
N ASP A 55 10.56 -19.13 10.93
CA ASP A 55 10.74 -20.59 11.12
C ASP A 55 9.48 -21.39 10.76
N GLY A 56 8.75 -20.97 9.70
CA GLY A 56 7.52 -21.60 9.23
C GLY A 56 6.26 -21.27 10.05
N ASN A 57 6.37 -20.50 11.12
CA ASN A 57 5.24 -20.10 11.98
C ASN A 57 4.82 -18.64 11.68
N ALA A 58 3.51 -18.40 11.64
CA ALA A 58 2.97 -17.05 11.49
C ALA A 58 3.35 -16.17 12.68
N VAL A 59 3.74 -14.90 12.41
CA VAL A 59 4.25 -13.99 13.44
C VAL A 59 3.20 -12.91 13.74
N ALA A 60 2.55 -13.04 14.91
CA ALA A 60 1.64 -12.01 15.42
C ALA A 60 2.41 -10.80 15.95
N ASP A 61 1.74 -9.64 15.98
CA ASP A 61 2.28 -8.36 16.46
C ASP A 61 3.58 -7.90 15.77
N PHE A 62 3.90 -8.46 14.61
CA PHE A 62 5.09 -8.08 13.83
C PHE A 62 4.92 -6.67 13.27
N PRO A 63 5.86 -5.75 13.53
CA PRO A 63 5.75 -4.37 13.06
C PRO A 63 5.91 -4.30 11.54
N VAL A 64 4.96 -3.66 10.88
CA VAL A 64 4.93 -3.50 9.42
C VAL A 64 4.79 -2.03 9.06
N CYS A 65 5.50 -1.64 8.01
CA CYS A 65 5.44 -0.31 7.42
C CYS A 65 4.95 -0.41 5.98
N ILE A 66 3.82 0.25 5.67
CA ILE A 66 3.25 0.32 4.33
C ILE A 66 3.35 1.77 3.86
N GLY A 67 3.91 2.04 2.69
CA GLY A 67 4.11 3.44 2.33
C GLY A 67 4.26 3.72 0.86
N LEU A 68 4.35 5.02 0.58
CA LEU A 68 4.54 5.60 -0.73
C LEU A 68 5.86 6.38 -0.75
N THR A 69 6.61 6.21 -1.81
CA THR A 69 7.80 7.03 -2.08
C THR A 69 7.37 8.31 -2.78
N THR A 70 7.94 9.43 -2.35
CA THR A 70 7.69 10.75 -2.94
C THR A 70 8.90 11.20 -3.76
N HIS A 71 9.43 10.38 -4.59
CA HIS A 71 10.57 10.52 -5.51
C HIS A 71 11.57 11.64 -5.17
N ASP A 72 11.26 12.90 -5.53
CA ASP A 72 12.11 14.07 -5.27
C ASP A 72 11.74 14.82 -3.97
N GLY A 73 10.81 14.30 -3.19
CA GLY A 73 10.28 14.92 -1.97
C GLY A 73 9.32 16.07 -2.20
N LYS A 74 8.90 16.33 -3.45
CA LYS A 74 7.98 17.43 -3.80
C LYS A 74 6.52 16.99 -3.98
N ALA A 75 6.25 15.68 -3.98
CA ALA A 75 4.89 15.18 -4.02
C ALA A 75 4.07 15.78 -2.87
N ARG A 76 2.84 16.20 -3.18
CA ARG A 76 1.90 16.70 -2.17
C ARG A 76 1.28 15.51 -1.46
N THR A 77 1.68 15.28 -0.24
CA THR A 77 1.13 14.24 0.64
C THR A 77 -0.22 14.65 1.23
N SER A 78 -1.05 13.68 1.53
CA SER A 78 -2.27 13.80 2.33
C SER A 78 -2.41 12.55 3.19
N SER A 79 -2.93 12.72 4.41
CA SER A 79 -3.16 11.63 5.35
C SER A 79 -4.46 11.82 6.11
N HIS A 80 -5.22 10.75 6.25
CA HIS A 80 -6.47 10.68 7.00
C HIS A 80 -6.50 9.38 7.79
N SER A 81 -6.00 9.42 9.03
CA SER A 81 -5.94 8.23 9.89
C SER A 81 -7.33 7.70 10.25
N ASP A 82 -8.29 8.59 10.45
CA ASP A 82 -9.71 8.28 10.71
C ASP A 82 -10.41 7.59 9.53
N LYS A 83 -9.94 7.86 8.30
CA LYS A 83 -10.44 7.26 7.07
C LYS A 83 -9.57 6.10 6.55
N GLY A 84 -8.42 5.88 7.17
CA GLY A 84 -7.55 4.75 6.89
C GLY A 84 -6.62 4.91 5.70
N TRP A 85 -6.36 6.13 5.17
CA TRP A 85 -5.54 6.27 3.98
C TRP A 85 -4.47 7.35 4.04
N VAL A 86 -3.39 7.12 3.29
CA VAL A 86 -2.39 8.12 2.92
C VAL A 86 -2.24 8.17 1.40
N SER A 87 -1.94 9.33 0.87
CA SER A 87 -1.75 9.52 -0.57
C SER A 87 -0.66 10.53 -0.91
N CYS A 88 -0.15 10.40 -2.12
CA CYS A 88 0.71 11.38 -2.77
C CYS A 88 0.07 11.85 -4.06
N TRP A 89 0.27 13.13 -4.38
CA TRP A 89 -0.07 13.69 -5.70
C TRP A 89 1.15 14.40 -6.27
N GLU A 90 1.57 14.00 -7.44
CA GLU A 90 2.74 14.56 -8.13
C GLU A 90 2.49 14.70 -9.63
N THR A 91 3.37 15.43 -10.32
CA THR A 91 3.34 15.55 -11.78
C THR A 91 4.44 14.69 -12.36
N ILE A 92 4.08 13.68 -13.13
CA ILE A 92 5.01 12.77 -13.82
C ILE A 92 4.79 12.94 -15.32
N SER A 93 5.84 13.23 -16.08
CA SER A 93 5.78 13.43 -17.53
C SER A 93 4.66 14.41 -17.97
N GLY A 94 4.53 15.52 -17.24
CA GLY A 94 3.55 16.56 -17.53
C GLY A 94 2.10 16.23 -17.18
N SER A 95 1.84 15.15 -16.44
CA SER A 95 0.50 14.74 -16.02
C SER A 95 0.43 14.48 -14.52
N GLY A 96 -0.72 14.82 -13.91
CA GLY A 96 -0.99 14.52 -12.51
C GLY A 96 -1.15 13.02 -12.27
N VAL A 97 -0.49 12.52 -11.23
CA VAL A 97 -0.59 11.14 -10.75
C VAL A 97 -0.83 11.16 -9.25
N GLY A 98 -1.92 10.53 -8.83
CA GLY A 98 -2.20 10.24 -7.43
C GLY A 98 -1.84 8.79 -7.14
N THR A 99 -1.11 8.55 -6.05
CA THR A 99 -0.91 7.20 -5.49
C THR A 99 -1.49 7.15 -4.09
N ALA A 100 -1.95 5.98 -3.65
CA ALA A 100 -2.48 5.80 -2.30
C ALA A 100 -2.23 4.40 -1.76
N VAL A 101 -2.18 4.33 -0.43
CA VAL A 101 -2.39 3.10 0.34
C VAL A 101 -3.50 3.36 1.36
N MET A 102 -4.33 2.33 1.58
CA MET A 102 -5.50 2.39 2.46
C MET A 102 -5.63 1.08 3.23
N MET A 103 -5.97 1.16 4.50
CA MET A 103 -6.26 0.00 5.35
C MET A 103 -7.38 0.33 6.36
N ASN A 104 -7.83 -0.67 7.09
CA ASN A 104 -8.76 -0.44 8.20
C ASN A 104 -8.16 0.54 9.21
N PRO A 105 -8.80 1.71 9.49
CA PRO A 105 -8.25 2.75 10.35
C PRO A 105 -7.96 2.27 11.78
N VAL A 106 -8.70 1.30 12.31
CA VAL A 106 -8.45 0.74 13.66
C VAL A 106 -7.13 -0.04 13.75
N ARG A 107 -6.55 -0.40 12.62
CA ARG A 107 -5.27 -1.11 12.52
C ARG A 107 -4.07 -0.16 12.38
N ILE A 108 -4.29 1.13 12.19
CA ILE A 108 -3.24 2.13 12.05
C ILE A 108 -2.68 2.48 13.42
N THR A 109 -1.40 2.22 13.62
CA THR A 109 -0.68 2.62 14.84
C THR A 109 -0.23 4.07 14.75
N GLU A 110 0.34 4.46 13.60
CA GLU A 110 0.88 5.80 13.35
C GLU A 110 0.92 6.06 11.84
N ILE A 111 0.79 7.34 11.46
CA ILE A 111 1.15 7.81 10.11
C ILE A 111 2.39 8.68 10.23
N LYS A 112 3.43 8.38 9.46
CA LYS A 112 4.70 9.07 9.52
C LYS A 112 5.15 9.55 8.15
N GLU A 113 5.54 10.82 8.06
CA GLU A 113 6.20 11.38 6.87
C GLU A 113 7.68 11.56 7.12
N VAL A 114 8.51 11.08 6.20
CA VAL A 114 9.96 11.22 6.24
C VAL A 114 10.40 12.01 5.02
N LYS A 115 10.99 13.18 5.24
CA LYS A 115 11.56 14.03 4.18
C LYS A 115 13.08 13.94 4.18
N LYS A 116 13.65 13.63 3.03
CA LYS A 116 15.09 13.56 2.79
C LYS A 116 15.47 14.41 1.57
N LYS A 117 16.69 14.93 1.55
CA LYS A 117 17.23 15.69 0.40
C LYS A 117 17.55 14.79 -0.79
N LYS A 118 17.91 13.52 -0.55
CA LYS A 118 18.29 12.57 -1.58
C LYS A 118 17.04 12.01 -2.26
N LYS A 119 17.11 11.87 -3.57
CA LYS A 119 16.05 11.30 -4.41
C LYS A 119 15.61 9.91 -3.91
N ASP A 120 14.33 9.62 -3.99
CA ASP A 120 13.69 8.35 -3.60
C ASP A 120 13.87 7.96 -2.11
N GLN A 121 14.21 8.92 -1.24
CA GLN A 121 14.34 8.69 0.21
C GLN A 121 13.29 9.44 1.04
N SER A 122 12.37 10.14 0.39
CA SER A 122 11.22 10.77 1.05
C SER A 122 10.00 9.87 0.93
N HIS A 123 9.30 9.67 2.04
CA HIS A 123 8.19 8.71 2.12
C HIS A 123 7.08 9.20 3.02
N ILE A 124 5.86 8.71 2.77
CA ILE A 124 4.78 8.72 3.74
C ILE A 124 4.38 7.29 4.05
N PHE A 125 4.26 6.95 5.35
CA PHE A 125 4.06 5.60 5.85
C PHE A 125 2.83 5.48 6.72
N ILE A 126 2.14 4.34 6.62
CA ILE A 126 1.26 3.80 7.65
C ILE A 126 2.07 2.76 8.43
N LEU A 127 2.18 2.92 9.74
CA LEU A 127 2.74 1.94 10.65
C LEU A 127 1.61 1.10 11.25
N THR A 128 1.79 -0.19 11.26
CA THR A 128 0.82 -1.18 11.75
C THR A 128 1.54 -2.40 12.32
N LYS A 129 0.78 -3.39 12.78
CA LYS A 129 1.28 -4.70 13.17
C LYS A 129 0.42 -5.79 12.55
N THR A 130 1.00 -6.97 12.36
CA THR A 130 0.24 -8.17 12.01
C THR A 130 -0.78 -8.50 13.11
N ASP A 131 -1.85 -9.16 12.73
CA ASP A 131 -2.84 -9.69 13.67
C ASP A 131 -2.39 -11.05 14.28
N SER A 132 -3.30 -11.71 14.99
CA SER A 132 -3.04 -13.01 15.63
C SER A 132 -2.73 -14.14 14.63
N THR A 133 -3.07 -13.96 13.35
CA THR A 133 -2.76 -14.90 12.28
C THR A 133 -1.48 -14.55 11.51
N GLY A 134 -0.74 -13.52 11.96
CA GLY A 134 0.47 -13.02 11.30
C GLY A 134 0.19 -12.21 10.06
N SER A 135 -1.05 -11.73 9.84
CA SER A 135 -1.44 -11.09 8.60
C SER A 135 -1.74 -9.59 8.71
N ILE A 136 -1.63 -8.93 7.57
CA ILE A 136 -2.14 -7.58 7.33
C ILE A 136 -2.91 -7.54 6.00
N GLU A 137 -3.92 -6.68 5.95
CA GLU A 137 -4.68 -6.38 4.74
C GLU A 137 -4.66 -4.88 4.45
N TYR A 138 -4.43 -4.53 3.21
CA TYR A 138 -4.49 -3.15 2.74
C TYR A 138 -4.81 -3.07 1.25
N LYS A 139 -5.15 -1.88 0.79
CA LYS A 139 -5.30 -1.57 -0.64
C LYS A 139 -4.19 -0.63 -1.06
N ALA A 140 -3.75 -0.76 -2.30
CA ALA A 140 -2.83 0.18 -2.92
C ALA A 140 -3.25 0.44 -4.37
N GLY A 141 -2.84 1.59 -4.92
CA GLY A 141 -3.15 1.89 -6.31
C GLY A 141 -2.93 3.34 -6.69
N TYR A 142 -3.48 3.73 -7.85
CA TYR A 142 -3.24 5.04 -8.42
C TYR A 142 -4.41 5.59 -9.24
N GLY A 143 -4.41 6.92 -9.38
CA GLY A 143 -5.23 7.66 -10.34
C GLY A 143 -4.32 8.49 -11.26
N TRP A 144 -4.58 8.46 -12.56
CA TRP A 144 -3.79 9.18 -13.55
C TRP A 144 -4.66 10.19 -14.31
N ALA A 145 -4.25 11.46 -14.31
CA ALA A 145 -5.04 12.53 -14.89
C ALA A 145 -5.32 12.34 -16.38
N LYS A 146 -4.41 11.73 -17.15
CA LYS A 146 -4.64 11.40 -18.57
C LYS A 146 -5.72 10.35 -18.79
N ALA A 147 -6.09 9.57 -17.78
CA ALA A 147 -7.22 8.63 -17.89
C ALA A 147 -8.59 9.34 -17.84
N GLY A 148 -8.63 10.65 -17.55
CA GLY A 148 -9.79 11.51 -17.71
C GLY A 148 -10.71 11.63 -16.48
N GLU A 149 -10.71 10.68 -15.54
CA GLU A 149 -11.64 10.70 -14.39
C GLU A 149 -11.04 11.37 -13.15
N ILE A 150 -9.79 11.04 -12.80
CA ILE A 150 -9.07 11.60 -11.66
C ILE A 150 -8.09 12.66 -12.16
N THR A 151 -8.57 13.83 -12.46
CA THR A 151 -7.76 14.90 -13.09
C THR A 151 -7.09 15.83 -12.11
N THR A 152 -7.47 15.80 -10.82
CA THR A 152 -6.95 16.68 -9.77
C THR A 152 -6.67 15.93 -8.48
N ARG A 153 -5.81 16.53 -7.63
CA ARG A 153 -5.57 16.03 -6.26
C ARG A 153 -6.88 15.92 -5.46
N LYS A 154 -7.79 16.90 -5.61
CA LYS A 154 -9.08 16.88 -4.92
C LYS A 154 -9.92 15.69 -5.36
N ALA A 155 -10.06 15.45 -6.67
CA ALA A 155 -10.80 14.31 -7.19
C ALA A 155 -10.21 12.97 -6.69
N TRP A 156 -8.88 12.89 -6.54
CA TRP A 156 -8.22 11.73 -5.96
C TRP A 156 -8.59 11.52 -4.47
N SER A 157 -8.51 12.58 -3.67
CA SER A 157 -8.91 12.52 -2.26
C SER A 157 -10.40 12.18 -2.09
N ASP A 158 -11.28 12.78 -2.89
CA ASP A 158 -12.73 12.49 -2.86
C ASP A 158 -13.01 11.01 -3.25
N TYR A 159 -12.24 10.45 -4.18
CA TYR A 159 -12.33 9.03 -4.53
C TYR A 159 -11.91 8.12 -3.37
N LEU A 160 -10.78 8.43 -2.70
CA LEU A 160 -10.31 7.68 -1.54
C LEU A 160 -11.30 7.78 -0.36
N ASP A 161 -11.86 8.95 -0.14
CA ASP A 161 -12.87 9.16 0.90
C ASP A 161 -14.10 8.25 0.71
N LYS A 162 -14.58 8.10 -0.53
CA LYS A 162 -15.71 7.20 -0.86
C LYS A 162 -15.41 5.71 -0.61
N LEU A 163 -14.15 5.31 -0.64
CA LEU A 163 -13.72 3.93 -0.39
C LEU A 163 -13.45 3.65 1.08
N SER A 164 -13.42 4.70 1.92
CA SER A 164 -13.14 4.56 3.35
C SER A 164 -14.17 3.66 4.04
N PRO A 165 -13.74 2.65 4.83
CA PRO A 165 -14.64 1.73 5.52
C PRO A 165 -15.54 2.40 6.57
N ASN A 166 -15.23 3.65 6.97
CA ASN A 166 -15.98 4.41 7.96
C ASN A 166 -17.10 5.28 7.36
N GLN A 167 -17.38 5.23 6.06
CA GLN A 167 -18.61 5.81 5.51
C GLN A 167 -19.80 4.92 5.94
N LYS A 168 -20.38 5.25 7.09
CA LYS A 168 -21.75 4.80 7.39
C LYS A 168 -22.69 5.45 6.37
N ASN A 169 -23.34 4.61 5.57
CA ASN A 169 -24.55 5.01 4.81
C ASN A 169 -25.63 5.52 5.77
#